data_14f267f8197632743f233cb2d82021b2
#
_entry.id   14f267f8197632743f233cb2d82021b2
#
_cell.length_a   1.000
_cell.length_b   1.000
_cell.length_c   1.000
_cell.angle_alpha   90.00
_cell.angle_beta   90.00
_cell.angle_gamma   90.00
#
_symmetry.space_group_name_H-M   'P 1'
#
loop_
_entity.id
_entity.type
_entity.pdbx_description
1 polymer ?
#
loop_
_entity_poly.entity_id
_entity_poly.type
_entity_poly.pdbx_seq_one_letter_code
_entity_poly.pdbx_strand_id
1 'polypeptide(L)'
;MDMQLLRKEVEADEGCVNKIYKDHLGYPTFGIGHLITPDDEEHGKPVGTPISAERVSSVFREDIEDVIDDCKRLFKDLDDLPEDCQRILANMMFNMGYSRLKKFRKMRSAITNRDWNEAAVQMKDSLWARQVPNRANRLIERMKAL
;
A
#
# COMPACT_ATOMS: atom_id res chain seq x y z
N MET A 1 -9.14 -7.16 10.14
CA MET A 1 -9.06 -6.74 8.72
C MET A 1 -9.12 -7.97 7.83
N ASP A 2 -9.90 -7.92 6.78
CA ASP A 2 -9.98 -9.01 5.79
C ASP A 2 -8.71 -9.00 4.92
N MET A 3 -7.78 -9.90 5.24
CA MET A 3 -6.48 -9.97 4.58
C MET A 3 -6.55 -10.46 3.15
N GLN A 4 -7.51 -11.33 2.83
CA GLN A 4 -7.70 -11.80 1.46
C GLN A 4 -8.21 -10.68 0.55
N LEU A 5 -9.15 -9.89 1.05
CA LEU A 5 -9.67 -8.75 0.30
C LEU A 5 -8.59 -7.67 0.13
N LEU A 6 -7.81 -7.41 1.17
CA LEU A 6 -6.69 -6.47 1.09
C LEU A 6 -5.69 -6.92 0.01
N ARG A 7 -5.35 -8.22 -0.03
CA ARG A 7 -4.46 -8.75 -1.08
C ARG A 7 -5.03 -8.50 -2.47
N LYS A 8 -6.31 -8.79 -2.67
CA LYS A 8 -6.96 -8.57 -3.99
C LYS A 8 -6.90 -7.09 -4.40
N GLU A 9 -7.16 -6.20 -3.48
CA GLU A 9 -7.16 -4.76 -3.73
C GLU A 9 -5.75 -4.26 -4.09
N VAL A 10 -4.74 -4.64 -3.31
CA VAL A 10 -3.35 -4.23 -3.54
C VAL A 10 -2.81 -4.87 -4.83
N GLU A 11 -3.10 -6.15 -5.07
CA GLU A 11 -2.69 -6.85 -6.29
C GLU A 11 -3.30 -6.20 -7.53
N ALA A 12 -4.56 -5.77 -7.47
CA ALA A 12 -5.20 -5.06 -8.57
C ALA A 12 -4.48 -3.75 -8.91
N ASP A 13 -3.93 -3.07 -7.90
CA ASP A 13 -3.22 -1.82 -8.09
C ASP A 13 -1.75 -2.00 -8.49
N GLU A 14 -1.06 -2.98 -7.91
CA GLU A 14 0.37 -3.19 -8.12
C GLU A 14 0.68 -4.18 -9.25
N GLY A 15 -0.29 -5.03 -9.61
CA GLY A 15 -0.05 -6.16 -10.50
C GLY A 15 0.61 -7.32 -9.77
N CYS A 16 0.78 -8.43 -10.48
CA CYS A 16 1.47 -9.61 -9.97
C CYS A 16 2.34 -10.19 -11.08
N VAL A 17 3.65 -10.16 -10.92
CA VAL A 17 4.62 -10.63 -11.91
C VAL A 17 5.48 -11.73 -11.30
N ASN A 18 5.41 -12.93 -11.84
CA ASN A 18 6.13 -14.11 -11.33
C ASN A 18 7.54 -14.23 -11.93
N LYS A 19 8.20 -13.11 -12.06
CA LYS A 19 9.62 -13.02 -12.48
C LYS A 19 10.19 -11.69 -12.04
N ILE A 20 11.51 -11.60 -12.01
CA ILE A 20 12.21 -10.35 -11.72
C ILE A 20 12.04 -9.40 -12.92
N TYR A 21 11.63 -8.18 -12.63
CA TYR A 21 11.53 -7.10 -13.63
C TYR A 21 12.03 -5.80 -13.00
N LYS A 22 12.26 -4.79 -13.80
CA LYS A 22 12.59 -3.45 -13.31
C LYS A 22 11.32 -2.61 -13.22
N ASP A 23 11.12 -1.95 -12.09
CA ASP A 23 10.02 -1.01 -11.93
C ASP A 23 10.25 0.27 -12.77
N HIS A 24 9.33 1.23 -12.71
CA HIS A 24 9.44 2.47 -13.48
C HIS A 24 10.65 3.33 -13.12
N LEU A 25 11.26 3.09 -11.97
CA LEU A 25 12.50 3.76 -11.51
C LEU A 25 13.76 2.93 -11.82
N GLY A 26 13.59 1.73 -12.40
CA GLY A 26 14.69 0.85 -12.75
C GLY A 26 15.15 -0.08 -11.64
N TYR A 27 14.39 -0.20 -10.54
CA TYR A 27 14.74 -1.07 -9.42
C TYR A 27 14.24 -2.50 -9.65
N PRO A 28 15.07 -3.53 -9.30
CA PRO A 28 14.65 -4.93 -9.40
C PRO A 28 13.47 -5.21 -8.48
N THR A 29 12.44 -5.82 -9.04
CA THR A 29 11.14 -6.02 -8.38
C THR A 29 10.57 -7.37 -8.82
N PHE A 30 9.72 -7.99 -8.01
CA PHE A 30 8.93 -9.16 -8.41
C PHE A 30 7.61 -9.24 -7.64
N GLY A 31 6.74 -10.12 -8.08
CA GLY A 31 5.49 -10.41 -7.40
C GLY A 31 4.54 -9.22 -7.38
N ILE A 32 4.01 -8.93 -6.22
CA ILE A 32 3.05 -7.85 -6.00
C ILE A 32 3.84 -6.63 -5.49
N GLY A 33 4.55 -5.99 -6.41
CA GLY A 33 5.30 -4.77 -6.11
C GLY A 33 6.42 -4.92 -5.08
N HIS A 34 7.01 -6.12 -4.93
CA HIS A 34 8.08 -6.33 -3.96
C HIS A 34 9.42 -5.84 -4.50
N LEU A 35 9.96 -4.79 -3.89
CA LEU A 35 11.30 -4.30 -4.20
C LEU A 35 12.34 -5.24 -3.59
N ILE A 36 13.24 -5.78 -4.42
CA ILE A 36 14.27 -6.73 -3.96
C ILE A 36 15.28 -5.99 -3.08
N THR A 37 15.54 -6.54 -1.90
CA THR A 37 16.51 -6.01 -0.94
C THR A 37 17.74 -6.93 -0.87
N PRO A 38 18.88 -6.45 -0.27
CA PRO A 38 20.05 -7.31 -0.08
C PRO A 38 19.79 -8.56 0.78
N ASP A 39 18.72 -8.57 1.59
CA ASP A 39 18.37 -9.71 2.41
C ASP A 39 17.57 -10.78 1.66
N ASP A 40 17.05 -10.44 0.47
CA ASP A 40 16.30 -11.39 -0.35
C ASP A 40 17.24 -12.35 -1.08
N GLU A 41 16.84 -13.62 -1.18
CA GLU A 41 17.59 -14.62 -1.93
C GLU A 41 17.71 -14.29 -3.42
N GLU A 42 16.79 -13.47 -3.94
CA GLU A 42 16.76 -13.02 -5.33
C GLU A 42 17.73 -11.86 -5.61
N HIS A 43 18.35 -11.31 -4.60
CA HIS A 43 19.27 -10.18 -4.76
C HIS A 43 20.43 -10.54 -5.69
N GLY A 44 20.64 -9.70 -6.70
CA GLY A 44 21.70 -9.91 -7.69
C GLY A 44 21.35 -10.85 -8.84
N LYS A 45 20.19 -11.51 -8.81
CA LYS A 45 19.74 -12.34 -9.93
C LYS A 45 19.26 -11.47 -11.09
N PRO A 46 19.43 -11.95 -12.36
CA PRO A 46 19.08 -11.12 -13.51
C PRO A 46 17.59 -10.94 -13.70
N VAL A 47 17.23 -9.84 -14.38
CA VAL A 47 15.86 -9.61 -14.85
C VAL A 47 15.41 -10.79 -15.68
N GLY A 48 14.16 -11.23 -15.49
CA GLY A 48 13.59 -12.39 -16.15
C GLY A 48 13.71 -13.69 -15.36
N THR A 49 14.46 -13.70 -14.25
CA THR A 49 14.54 -14.89 -13.38
C THR A 49 13.14 -15.24 -12.87
N PRO A 50 12.65 -16.48 -13.08
CA PRO A 50 11.32 -16.88 -12.62
C PRO A 50 11.24 -16.90 -11.10
N ILE A 51 10.08 -16.50 -10.56
CA ILE A 51 9.76 -16.53 -9.15
C ILE A 51 8.52 -17.39 -8.96
N SER A 52 8.56 -18.35 -8.04
CA SER A 52 7.40 -19.23 -7.80
C SER A 52 6.22 -18.48 -7.21
N ALA A 53 5.01 -18.98 -7.46
CA ALA A 53 3.80 -18.42 -6.87
C ALA A 53 3.83 -18.47 -5.33
N GLU A 54 4.42 -19.52 -4.76
CA GLU A 54 4.60 -19.67 -3.31
C GLU A 54 5.53 -18.57 -2.75
N ARG A 55 6.62 -18.28 -3.46
CA ARG A 55 7.55 -17.21 -3.06
C ARG A 55 6.87 -15.86 -3.12
N VAL A 56 6.12 -15.57 -4.18
CA VAL A 56 5.33 -14.33 -4.32
C VAL A 56 4.37 -14.16 -3.15
N SER A 57 3.64 -15.21 -2.81
CA SER A 57 2.68 -15.18 -1.68
C SER A 57 3.36 -15.00 -0.33
N SER A 58 4.49 -15.68 -0.11
CA SER A 58 5.25 -15.58 1.13
C SER A 58 5.77 -14.16 1.35
N VAL A 59 6.37 -13.58 0.33
CA VAL A 59 6.92 -12.22 0.38
C VAL A 59 5.81 -11.18 0.55
N PHE A 60 4.71 -11.34 -0.17
CA PHE A 60 3.58 -10.43 0.00
C PHE A 60 3.05 -10.44 1.44
N ARG A 61 2.97 -11.63 2.05
CA ARG A 61 2.53 -11.75 3.44
C ARG A 61 3.44 -10.97 4.39
N GLU A 62 4.75 -11.09 4.21
CA GLU A 62 5.73 -10.32 4.99
C GLU A 62 5.58 -8.82 4.76
N ASP A 63 5.49 -8.40 3.49
CA ASP A 63 5.35 -6.99 3.15
C ASP A 63 4.09 -6.38 3.74
N ILE A 64 2.96 -7.11 3.70
CA ILE A 64 1.70 -6.58 4.22
C ILE A 64 1.68 -6.52 5.76
N GLU A 65 2.37 -7.44 6.44
CA GLU A 65 2.54 -7.37 7.89
C GLU A 65 3.29 -6.10 8.29
N ASP A 66 4.37 -5.79 7.58
CA ASP A 66 5.13 -4.55 7.79
C ASP A 66 4.27 -3.31 7.54
N VAL A 67 3.47 -3.33 6.48
CA VAL A 67 2.53 -2.25 6.14
C VAL A 67 1.53 -2.03 7.26
N ILE A 68 0.94 -3.09 7.79
CA ILE A 68 -0.04 -3.00 8.89
C ILE A 68 0.62 -2.46 10.15
N ASP A 69 1.82 -2.93 10.48
CA ASP A 69 2.58 -2.42 11.62
C ASP A 69 2.85 -0.92 11.48
N ASP A 70 3.25 -0.48 10.30
CA ASP A 70 3.46 0.94 10.01
C ASP A 70 2.16 1.74 10.12
N CYS A 71 1.04 1.20 9.66
CA CYS A 71 -0.26 1.84 9.83
C CYS A 71 -0.61 2.01 11.31
N LYS A 72 -0.33 1.00 12.14
CA LYS A 72 -0.58 1.08 13.59
C LYS A 72 0.31 2.12 14.28
N ARG A 73 1.49 2.38 13.75
CA ARG A 73 2.36 3.44 14.25
C ARG A 73 1.77 4.83 14.00
N LEU A 74 1.09 5.04 12.87
CA LEU A 74 0.47 6.32 12.52
C LEU A 74 -0.95 6.47 13.06
N PHE A 75 -1.69 5.36 13.15
CA PHE A 75 -3.08 5.33 13.57
C PHE A 75 -3.21 4.35 14.74
N LYS A 76 -3.03 4.87 15.96
CA LYS A 76 -3.00 4.06 17.18
C LYS A 76 -4.28 3.27 17.40
N ASP A 77 -5.39 3.77 16.88
CA ASP A 77 -6.71 3.17 16.97
C ASP A 77 -7.12 2.46 15.66
N LEU A 78 -6.16 1.99 14.87
CA LEU A 78 -6.42 1.39 13.56
C LEU A 78 -7.53 0.33 13.62
N ASP A 79 -7.48 -0.54 14.63
CA ASP A 79 -8.44 -1.64 14.76
C ASP A 79 -9.87 -1.16 15.07
N ASP A 80 -10.02 0.07 15.55
CA ASP A 80 -11.33 0.68 15.85
C ASP A 80 -11.91 1.46 14.66
N LEU A 81 -11.13 1.66 13.61
CA LEU A 81 -11.59 2.33 12.40
C LEU A 81 -12.52 1.39 11.60
N PRO A 82 -13.44 1.95 10.81
CA PRO A 82 -14.20 1.13 9.86
C PRO A 82 -13.25 0.29 9.00
N GLU A 83 -13.63 -0.94 8.71
CA GLU A 83 -12.71 -1.85 8.02
C GLU A 83 -12.30 -1.32 6.64
N ASP A 84 -13.21 -0.69 5.92
CA ASP A 84 -12.87 -0.09 4.63
C ASP A 84 -11.80 1.00 4.79
N CYS A 85 -11.88 1.79 5.86
CA CYS A 85 -10.84 2.77 6.20
C CYS A 85 -9.49 2.09 6.45
N GLN A 86 -9.49 0.99 7.20
CA GLN A 86 -8.26 0.24 7.46
C GLN A 86 -7.60 -0.22 6.16
N ARG A 87 -8.36 -0.76 5.22
CA ARG A 87 -7.81 -1.20 3.93
C ARG A 87 -7.36 -0.04 3.05
N ILE A 88 -8.07 1.08 3.07
CA ILE A 88 -7.63 2.30 2.37
C ILE A 88 -6.25 2.73 2.86
N LEU A 89 -6.07 2.80 4.17
CA LEU A 89 -4.80 3.21 4.77
C LEU A 89 -3.67 2.23 4.47
N ALA A 90 -3.95 0.93 4.53
CA ALA A 90 -2.98 -0.10 4.18
C ALA A 90 -2.59 -0.01 2.70
N ASN A 91 -3.53 0.26 1.81
CA ASN A 91 -3.26 0.45 0.38
C ASN A 91 -2.36 1.66 0.13
N MET A 92 -2.66 2.79 0.77
CA MET A 92 -1.84 3.99 0.70
C MET A 92 -0.43 3.74 1.26
N MET A 93 -0.33 3.07 2.40
CA MET A 93 0.95 2.74 3.02
C MET A 93 1.80 1.84 2.13
N PHE A 94 1.19 0.81 1.53
CA PHE A 94 1.88 -0.08 0.59
C PHE A 94 2.43 0.71 -0.60
N ASN A 95 1.67 1.66 -1.12
CA ASN A 95 2.03 2.45 -2.29
C ASN A 95 3.14 3.46 -1.99
N MET A 96 3.03 4.23 -0.92
CA MET A 96 3.91 5.37 -0.69
C MET A 96 4.91 5.21 0.46
N GLY A 97 4.68 4.28 1.37
CA GLY A 97 5.54 4.05 2.52
C GLY A 97 5.30 4.99 3.70
N TYR A 98 5.93 4.64 4.82
CA TYR A 98 5.72 5.30 6.11
C TYR A 98 6.05 6.80 6.09
N SER A 99 7.23 7.16 5.56
CA SER A 99 7.70 8.55 5.60
C SER A 99 6.78 9.51 4.87
N ARG A 100 6.20 9.08 3.75
CA ARG A 100 5.27 9.89 2.97
C ARG A 100 3.90 9.96 3.63
N LEU A 101 3.35 8.83 4.05
CA LEU A 101 2.02 8.80 4.66
C LEU A 101 2.00 9.56 5.99
N LYS A 102 3.10 9.53 6.74
CA LYS A 102 3.25 10.30 7.98
C LYS A 102 3.01 11.80 7.77
N LYS A 103 3.35 12.32 6.60
CA LYS A 103 3.20 13.75 6.28
C LYS A 103 1.76 14.18 6.02
N PHE A 104 0.85 13.26 5.89
CA PHE A 104 -0.58 13.55 5.71
C PHE A 104 -1.22 13.96 7.04
N ARG A 105 -0.69 15.00 7.67
CA ARG A 105 -1.10 15.40 9.04
C ARG A 105 -2.57 15.75 9.16
N LYS A 106 -3.09 16.52 8.20
CA LYS A 106 -4.50 16.95 8.23
C LYS A 106 -5.44 15.78 7.96
N MET A 107 -5.08 14.87 7.05
CA MET A 107 -5.85 13.65 6.82
C MET A 107 -5.89 12.79 8.08
N ARG A 108 -4.75 12.60 8.72
CA ARG A 108 -4.65 11.80 9.96
C ARG A 108 -5.50 12.39 11.08
N SER A 109 -5.47 13.71 11.24
CA SER A 109 -6.33 14.40 12.21
C SER A 109 -7.81 14.21 11.89
N ALA A 110 -8.19 14.35 10.64
CA ALA A 110 -9.57 14.12 10.18
C ALA A 110 -10.03 12.70 10.49
N ILE A 111 -9.20 11.70 10.25
CA ILE A 111 -9.51 10.28 10.54
C ILE A 111 -9.68 10.08 12.04
N THR A 112 -8.80 10.65 12.87
CA THR A 112 -8.92 10.60 14.33
C THR A 112 -10.28 11.14 14.79
N ASN A 113 -10.76 12.20 14.15
CA ASN A 113 -12.04 12.83 14.45
C ASN A 113 -13.22 12.20 13.71
N ARG A 114 -12.99 11.15 12.93
CA ARG A 114 -14.01 10.47 12.10
C ARG A 114 -14.67 11.42 11.09
N ASP A 115 -13.93 12.43 10.65
CA ASP A 115 -14.35 13.37 9.61
C ASP A 115 -13.89 12.83 8.25
N TRP A 116 -14.68 11.93 7.70
CA TRP A 116 -14.34 11.22 6.46
C TRP A 116 -14.30 12.13 5.25
N ASN A 117 -15.19 13.12 5.19
CA ASN A 117 -15.22 14.08 4.09
C ASN A 117 -13.93 14.92 4.08
N GLU A 118 -13.49 15.40 5.23
CA GLU A 118 -12.24 16.18 5.34
C GLU A 118 -11.03 15.29 5.02
N ALA A 119 -11.03 14.05 5.50
CA ALA A 119 -9.98 13.10 5.15
C ALA A 119 -9.87 12.94 3.64
N ALA A 120 -10.99 12.78 2.95
CA ALA A 120 -11.02 12.66 1.50
C ALA A 120 -10.52 13.93 0.79
N VAL A 121 -10.87 15.11 1.30
CA VAL A 121 -10.37 16.40 0.77
C VAL A 121 -8.85 16.46 0.86
N GLN A 122 -8.29 16.07 2.00
CA GLN A 122 -6.84 16.08 2.20
C GLN A 122 -6.12 15.05 1.34
N MET A 123 -6.74 13.89 1.12
CA MET A 123 -6.21 12.89 0.19
C MET A 123 -6.14 13.44 -1.24
N LYS A 124 -7.18 14.12 -1.68
CA LYS A 124 -7.25 14.71 -3.02
C LYS A 124 -6.24 15.84 -3.20
N ASP A 125 -6.02 16.64 -2.15
CA ASP A 125 -5.07 17.75 -2.16
C ASP A 125 -3.66 17.26 -1.81
N SER A 126 -3.14 16.31 -2.59
CA SER A 126 -1.83 15.73 -2.32
C SER A 126 -1.06 15.45 -3.60
N LEU A 127 0.27 15.42 -3.49
CA LEU A 127 1.14 14.99 -4.59
C LEU A 127 0.81 13.54 -4.99
N TRP A 128 0.55 12.67 -4.03
CA TRP A 128 0.18 11.28 -4.27
C TRP A 128 -1.03 11.17 -5.22
N ALA A 129 -2.07 11.95 -4.98
CA ALA A 129 -3.26 11.95 -5.84
C ALA A 129 -2.95 12.40 -7.27
N ARG A 130 -1.97 13.28 -7.43
CA ARG A 130 -1.52 13.71 -8.76
C ARG A 130 -0.63 12.68 -9.44
N GLN A 131 0.15 11.90 -8.67
CA GLN A 131 1.05 10.88 -9.20
C GLN A 131 0.32 9.60 -9.61
N VAL A 132 -0.69 9.17 -8.84
CA VAL A 132 -1.47 7.97 -9.11
C VAL A 132 -2.98 8.26 -9.10
N PRO A 133 -3.45 9.09 -10.04
CA PRO A 133 -4.81 9.64 -9.96
C PRO A 133 -5.92 8.60 -9.97
N ASN A 134 -5.80 7.53 -10.75
CA ASN A 134 -6.84 6.50 -10.82
C ASN A 134 -6.95 5.74 -9.50
N ARG A 135 -5.81 5.34 -8.94
CA ARG A 135 -5.74 4.66 -7.63
C ARG A 135 -6.25 5.57 -6.53
N ALA A 136 -5.76 6.80 -6.51
CA ALA A 136 -6.15 7.79 -5.51
C ALA A 136 -7.65 8.08 -5.55
N ASN A 137 -8.22 8.28 -6.74
CA ASN A 137 -9.65 8.59 -6.88
C ASN A 137 -10.53 7.47 -6.33
N ARG A 138 -10.17 6.21 -6.59
CA ARG A 138 -10.94 5.07 -6.03
C ARG A 138 -10.89 5.06 -4.50
N LEU A 139 -9.73 5.28 -3.91
CA LEU A 139 -9.57 5.31 -2.45
C LEU A 139 -10.27 6.53 -1.83
N ILE A 140 -10.19 7.69 -2.48
CA ILE A 140 -10.87 8.91 -2.04
C ILE A 140 -12.37 8.73 -2.00
N GLU A 141 -12.96 8.15 -3.05
CA GLU A 141 -14.42 7.90 -3.09
C GLU A 141 -14.85 6.94 -1.97
N ARG A 142 -14.05 5.92 -1.69
CA ARG A 142 -14.31 4.99 -0.58
C ARG A 142 -14.23 5.69 0.78
N MET A 143 -13.27 6.60 0.95
CA MET A 143 -13.14 7.37 2.20
C MET A 143 -14.36 8.27 2.41
N LYS A 144 -14.83 8.93 1.36
CA LYS A 144 -16.04 9.78 1.42
C LYS A 144 -17.29 9.00 1.80
N ALA A 145 -17.35 7.73 1.42
CA ALA A 145 -18.52 6.89 1.63
C ALA A 145 -18.61 6.29 3.05
N LEU A 146 -17.65 6.53 3.92
CA LEU A 146 -17.63 6.01 5.30
C LEU A 146 -18.64 6.68 6.25
#